data_ca1abfc4696ed37c785e39e7e577b3ac
#
_entry.id   ca1abfc4696ed37c785e39e7e577b3ac
#
_cell.length_a   1.000
_cell.length_b   1.000
_cell.length_c   1.000
_cell.angle_alpha   90.00
_cell.angle_beta   90.00
_cell.angle_gamma   90.00
#
_symmetry.space_group_name_H-M   'P 1'
#
loop_
_entity.id
_entity.type
_entity.pdbx_description
1 polymer ?
#
loop_
_entity_poly.entity_id
_entity_poly.type
_entity_poly.pdbx_seq_one_letter_code
_entity_poly.pdbx_strand_id
1 'polypeptide(L)'
;ALSEVQWTMPEKKDYADFLKRLPGLITIYDLNYYNYAKHIFQVKSQYIPDTKANILNVVLSTIDNAPIYYTLDGNEPTAGSNVYTDTLRINQSCTLKAITIRPNGTSTVLKEEVKFNKATMKPVTMLQPINEKYKFEGKNTLIDGLAGSRNYRTGRWIAFYQNDLEAVIDLQQETPISKAWVRTYAEIGEEILDLRKLSVAISNDGKGYKDIKSEVYPVAS
;
A
#
# COMPACT_ATOMS: atom_id res chain seq x y z
N ALA A 1 14.41 8.95 -22.37
CA ALA A 1 14.55 7.50 -22.04
C ALA A 1 14.57 6.62 -23.29
N LEU A 2 13.51 6.66 -24.13
CA LEU A 2 13.45 5.80 -25.34
C LEU A 2 14.63 6.06 -26.29
N SER A 3 14.96 7.31 -26.57
CA SER A 3 16.10 7.66 -27.43
C SER A 3 17.43 7.12 -26.87
N GLU A 4 17.66 7.22 -25.58
CA GLU A 4 18.87 6.71 -24.96
C GLU A 4 18.94 5.18 -25.00
N VAL A 5 17.82 4.49 -24.77
CA VAL A 5 17.75 3.04 -24.88
C VAL A 5 18.01 2.55 -26.31
N GLN A 6 17.60 3.33 -27.32
CA GLN A 6 17.78 2.99 -28.73
C GLN A 6 19.21 3.26 -29.27
N TRP A 7 19.86 4.31 -28.80
CA TRP A 7 21.15 4.77 -29.35
C TRP A 7 22.36 4.39 -28.50
N THR A 8 22.17 3.97 -27.26
CA THR A 8 23.28 3.55 -26.39
C THR A 8 23.47 2.03 -26.49
N MET A 9 24.67 1.61 -26.79
CA MET A 9 25.02 0.19 -26.82
C MET A 9 24.73 -0.47 -25.48
N PRO A 10 24.25 -1.73 -25.43
CA PRO A 10 23.81 -2.40 -24.18
C PRO A 10 24.85 -2.33 -23.05
N GLU A 11 26.12 -2.54 -23.39
CA GLU A 11 27.25 -2.52 -22.44
C GLU A 11 27.60 -1.13 -21.90
N LYS A 12 27.08 -0.07 -22.52
CA LYS A 12 27.25 1.33 -22.10
C LYS A 12 26.02 1.91 -21.40
N LYS A 13 24.99 1.10 -21.21
CA LYS A 13 23.78 1.56 -20.51
C LYS A 13 24.04 1.64 -19.02
N ASP A 14 24.09 2.86 -18.49
CA ASP A 14 24.20 3.16 -17.07
C ASP A 14 22.96 3.93 -16.62
N TYR A 15 22.09 3.23 -15.90
CA TYR A 15 20.84 3.83 -15.39
C TYR A 15 21.11 4.88 -14.31
N ALA A 16 22.12 4.71 -13.48
CA ALA A 16 22.48 5.66 -12.44
C ALA A 16 23.02 6.98 -13.05
N ASP A 17 23.84 6.88 -14.09
CA ASP A 17 24.31 8.06 -14.84
C ASP A 17 23.14 8.74 -15.59
N PHE A 18 22.25 7.98 -16.21
CA PHE A 18 21.03 8.53 -16.80
C PHE A 18 20.21 9.35 -15.78
N LEU A 19 20.01 8.84 -14.57
CA LEU A 19 19.27 9.56 -13.52
C LEU A 19 19.94 10.86 -13.10
N LYS A 20 21.28 10.93 -13.09
CA LYS A 20 22.02 12.16 -12.79
C LYS A 20 21.82 13.24 -13.86
N ARG A 21 21.69 12.86 -15.12
CA ARG A 21 21.48 13.76 -16.27
C ARG A 21 20.02 14.17 -16.46
N LEU A 22 19.09 13.35 -15.95
CA LEU A 22 17.65 13.53 -16.15
C LEU A 22 17.12 14.90 -15.65
N PRO A 23 17.52 15.46 -14.49
CA PRO A 23 17.08 16.78 -14.06
C PRO A 23 17.40 17.89 -15.07
N GLY A 24 18.60 17.88 -15.66
CA GLY A 24 18.98 18.84 -16.71
C GLY A 24 18.12 18.73 -17.97
N LEU A 25 17.81 17.51 -18.40
CA LEU A 25 16.89 17.28 -19.53
C LEU A 25 15.48 17.79 -19.24
N ILE A 26 15.01 17.60 -18.01
CA ILE A 26 13.69 18.06 -17.58
C ILE A 26 13.62 19.59 -17.55
N THR A 27 14.68 20.26 -17.10
CA THR A 27 14.76 21.73 -17.17
C THR A 27 14.59 22.21 -18.63
N ILE A 28 15.21 21.52 -19.60
CA ILE A 28 15.02 21.85 -21.02
C ILE A 28 13.57 21.61 -21.46
N TYR A 29 12.93 20.55 -20.99
CA TYR A 29 11.53 20.27 -21.32
C TYR A 29 10.58 21.30 -20.72
N ASP A 30 10.80 21.72 -19.48
CA ASP A 30 10.02 22.78 -18.83
C ASP A 30 10.18 24.13 -19.55
N LEU A 31 11.40 24.51 -19.94
CA LEU A 31 11.67 25.74 -20.70
C LEU A 31 10.99 25.74 -22.09
N ASN A 32 10.84 24.61 -22.70
CA ASN A 32 10.19 24.47 -24.01
C ASN A 32 8.71 24.06 -23.90
N TYR A 33 8.11 24.08 -22.70
CA TYR A 33 6.73 23.72 -22.45
C TYR A 33 6.33 22.32 -22.95
N TYR A 34 7.27 21.37 -22.97
CA TYR A 34 6.96 20.00 -23.33
C TYR A 34 6.18 19.29 -22.22
N ASN A 35 5.12 18.60 -22.60
CA ASN A 35 4.38 17.75 -21.67
C ASN A 35 5.10 16.39 -21.52
N TYR A 36 5.59 16.09 -20.34
CA TYR A 36 6.27 14.82 -20.03
C TYR A 36 5.72 14.20 -18.75
N ALA A 37 5.96 12.90 -18.56
CA ALA A 37 5.50 12.16 -17.41
C ALA A 37 6.29 12.54 -16.13
N LYS A 38 5.67 13.33 -15.26
CA LYS A 38 6.29 13.82 -14.00
C LYS A 38 6.26 12.78 -12.86
N HIS A 39 5.54 11.68 -13.01
CA HIS A 39 5.34 10.67 -11.96
C HIS A 39 6.63 9.98 -11.49
N ILE A 40 7.69 9.98 -12.30
CA ILE A 40 8.98 9.37 -11.92
C ILE A 40 9.63 10.05 -10.71
N PHE A 41 9.32 11.32 -10.48
CA PHE A 41 9.86 12.12 -9.38
C PHE A 41 8.95 12.19 -8.15
N GLN A 42 7.87 11.42 -8.14
CA GLN A 42 6.98 11.32 -6.99
C GLN A 42 7.64 10.59 -5.84
N VAL A 43 7.16 10.86 -4.63
CA VAL A 43 7.51 10.06 -3.46
C VAL A 43 6.95 8.67 -3.64
N LYS A 44 7.79 7.65 -3.47
CA LYS A 44 7.40 6.24 -3.38
C LYS A 44 7.37 5.82 -1.94
N SER A 45 6.46 4.93 -1.60
CA SER A 45 6.33 4.36 -0.26
C SER A 45 6.37 2.84 -0.32
N GLN A 46 7.01 2.25 0.67
CA GLN A 46 6.96 0.82 0.96
C GLN A 46 6.47 0.66 2.39
N TYR A 47 5.56 -0.27 2.61
CA TYR A 47 4.94 -0.55 3.90
C TYR A 47 5.35 -1.94 4.35
N ILE A 48 5.91 -2.04 5.55
CA ILE A 48 6.47 -3.28 6.10
C ILE A 48 5.85 -3.52 7.47
N PRO A 49 4.82 -4.37 7.56
CA PRO A 49 4.20 -4.73 8.82
C PRO A 49 5.16 -5.48 9.75
N ASP A 50 5.31 -4.99 10.97
CA ASP A 50 6.00 -5.68 12.06
C ASP A 50 4.97 -6.13 13.12
N THR A 51 4.50 -7.35 12.96
CA THR A 51 3.49 -7.94 13.85
C THR A 51 4.02 -8.21 15.26
N LYS A 52 5.34 -8.32 15.47
CA LYS A 52 5.94 -8.52 16.79
C LYS A 52 5.98 -7.22 17.57
N ALA A 53 6.35 -6.12 16.92
CA ALA A 53 6.42 -4.81 17.53
C ALA A 53 5.07 -4.07 17.49
N ASN A 54 4.07 -4.58 16.79
CA ASN A 54 2.78 -3.94 16.55
C ASN A 54 2.93 -2.56 15.86
N ILE A 55 3.78 -2.51 14.83
CA ILE A 55 4.19 -1.29 14.12
C ILE A 55 4.09 -1.51 12.61
N LEU A 56 3.63 -0.48 11.89
CA LEU A 56 3.80 -0.36 10.45
C LEU A 56 5.04 0.48 10.18
N ASN A 57 6.08 -0.14 9.63
CA ASN A 57 7.25 0.57 9.16
C ASN A 57 6.99 1.12 7.75
N VAL A 58 7.24 2.42 7.55
CA VAL A 58 7.05 3.08 6.26
C VAL A 58 8.37 3.64 5.77
N VAL A 59 8.84 3.13 4.63
CA VAL A 59 10.03 3.61 3.95
C VAL A 59 9.59 4.51 2.81
N LEU A 60 10.05 5.75 2.81
CA LEU A 60 9.83 6.71 1.74
C LEU A 60 11.09 6.85 0.88
N SER A 61 10.93 7.00 -0.41
CA SER A 61 12.05 7.20 -1.33
C SER A 61 11.68 8.06 -2.52
N THR A 62 12.69 8.65 -3.14
CA THR A 62 12.59 9.31 -4.44
C THR A 62 13.69 8.81 -5.34
N ILE A 63 13.51 8.86 -6.64
CA ILE A 63 14.46 8.32 -7.61
C ILE A 63 15.80 9.05 -7.63
N ASP A 64 15.79 10.32 -7.24
CA ASP A 64 16.94 11.24 -7.25
C ASP A 64 17.42 11.60 -5.83
N ASN A 65 16.95 10.89 -4.80
CA ASN A 65 17.24 11.16 -3.39
C ASN A 65 16.93 12.60 -2.95
N ALA A 66 15.96 13.25 -3.60
CA ALA A 66 15.51 14.58 -3.18
C ALA A 66 14.92 14.54 -1.76
N PRO A 67 15.09 15.61 -0.95
CA PRO A 67 14.50 15.69 0.37
C PRO A 67 12.99 15.45 0.34
N ILE A 68 12.51 14.63 1.26
CA ILE A 68 11.07 14.33 1.42
C ILE A 68 10.59 15.04 2.68
N TYR A 69 9.52 15.81 2.53
CA TYR A 69 8.82 16.47 3.63
C TYR A 69 7.51 15.75 3.89
N TYR A 70 7.19 15.48 5.15
CA TYR A 70 6.00 14.72 5.49
C TYR A 70 5.24 15.24 6.71
N THR A 71 3.96 14.85 6.79
CA THR A 71 3.07 15.01 7.94
C THR A 71 2.38 13.70 8.27
N LEU A 72 1.93 13.52 9.51
CA LEU A 72 1.15 12.34 9.94
C LEU A 72 -0.28 12.71 10.39
N ASP A 73 -0.59 13.99 10.44
CA ASP A 73 -1.87 14.54 10.89
C ASP A 73 -2.85 14.83 9.73
N GLY A 74 -2.42 14.58 8.49
CA GLY A 74 -3.22 14.82 7.29
C GLY A 74 -3.16 16.24 6.76
N ASN A 75 -2.41 17.15 7.40
CA ASN A 75 -2.14 18.47 6.85
C ASN A 75 -1.26 18.40 5.60
N GLU A 76 -1.34 19.38 4.71
CA GLU A 76 -0.47 19.44 3.53
C GLU A 76 0.98 19.71 3.96
N PRO A 77 1.95 18.86 3.56
CA PRO A 77 3.34 19.08 3.89
C PRO A 77 3.92 20.30 3.11
N THR A 78 4.81 21.01 3.78
CA THR A 78 5.51 22.21 3.25
C THR A 78 7.00 22.08 3.53
N ALA A 79 7.81 23.04 3.08
CA ALA A 79 9.23 23.10 3.40
C ALA A 79 9.52 23.22 4.91
N GLY A 80 8.53 23.64 5.71
CA GLY A 80 8.62 23.70 7.17
C GLY A 80 8.17 22.42 7.89
N SER A 81 7.72 21.40 7.15
CA SER A 81 7.30 20.11 7.71
C SER A 81 8.49 19.22 8.08
N ASN A 82 8.21 18.10 8.76
CA ASN A 82 9.26 17.14 9.11
C ASN A 82 9.99 16.63 7.87
N VAL A 83 11.31 16.56 7.95
CA VAL A 83 12.14 15.96 6.89
C VAL A 83 12.29 14.48 7.17
N TYR A 84 12.03 13.66 6.14
CA TYR A 84 12.24 12.23 6.23
C TYR A 84 13.73 11.88 6.20
N THR A 85 14.21 11.27 7.27
CA THR A 85 15.61 10.86 7.41
C THR A 85 15.78 9.38 7.63
N ASP A 86 14.75 8.71 8.18
CA ASP A 86 14.75 7.29 8.48
C ASP A 86 13.32 6.73 8.46
N THR A 87 13.19 5.42 8.49
CA THR A 87 11.93 4.67 8.49
C THR A 87 10.92 5.21 9.51
N LEU A 88 9.75 5.60 9.04
CA LEU A 88 8.65 6.02 9.91
C LEU A 88 8.05 4.79 10.61
N ARG A 89 7.88 4.88 11.92
CA ARG A 89 7.31 3.81 12.75
C ARG A 89 5.92 4.22 13.21
N ILE A 90 4.90 3.68 12.56
CA ILE A 90 3.50 4.03 12.80
C ILE A 90 2.86 2.94 13.68
N ASN A 91 2.33 3.30 14.83
CA ASN A 91 1.67 2.40 15.78
C ASN A 91 0.23 2.82 16.14
N GLN A 92 -0.30 3.81 15.45
CA GLN A 92 -1.65 4.31 15.63
C GLN A 92 -2.22 4.83 14.31
N SER A 93 -3.52 5.05 14.25
CA SER A 93 -4.17 5.62 13.07
C SER A 93 -3.64 7.01 12.77
N CYS A 94 -3.30 7.25 11.51
CA CYS A 94 -2.83 8.54 11.03
C CYS A 94 -3.12 8.72 9.54
N THR A 95 -2.94 9.94 9.05
CA THR A 95 -2.93 10.23 7.62
C THR A 95 -1.54 10.74 7.24
N LEU A 96 -0.75 9.87 6.65
CA LEU A 96 0.55 10.22 6.09
C LEU A 96 0.35 11.00 4.80
N LYS A 97 0.96 12.19 4.72
CA LYS A 97 1.17 12.91 3.48
C LYS A 97 2.64 13.22 3.29
N ALA A 98 3.14 13.11 2.05
CA ALA A 98 4.54 13.38 1.75
C ALA A 98 4.70 14.01 0.36
N ILE A 99 5.67 14.93 0.28
CA ILE A 99 6.07 15.60 -0.97
C ILE A 99 7.59 15.68 -1.06
N THR A 100 8.07 15.99 -2.25
CA THR A 100 9.42 16.56 -2.44
C THR A 100 9.30 17.95 -3.02
N ILE A 101 10.23 18.82 -2.63
CA ILE A 101 10.33 20.20 -3.14
C ILE A 101 11.67 20.30 -3.88
N ARG A 102 11.60 20.73 -5.13
CA ARG A 102 12.75 20.91 -6.03
C ARG A 102 12.74 22.32 -6.60
N PRO A 103 13.86 22.82 -7.14
CA PRO A 103 13.89 24.15 -7.77
C PRO A 103 12.85 24.35 -8.87
N ASN A 104 12.51 23.28 -9.60
CA ASN A 104 11.54 23.28 -10.69
C ASN A 104 10.11 22.87 -10.27
N GLY A 105 9.83 22.79 -8.98
CA GLY A 105 8.49 22.57 -8.45
C GLY A 105 8.37 21.47 -7.40
N THR A 106 7.15 21.30 -6.92
CA THR A 106 6.79 20.33 -5.90
C THR A 106 6.18 19.07 -6.55
N SER A 107 6.48 17.90 -6.01
CA SER A 107 5.82 16.65 -6.45
C SER A 107 4.32 16.66 -6.14
N THR A 108 3.57 15.75 -6.74
CA THR A 108 2.24 15.44 -6.23
C THR A 108 2.32 14.90 -4.82
N VAL A 109 1.28 15.13 -4.04
CA VAL A 109 1.21 14.66 -2.65
C VAL A 109 0.98 13.15 -2.66
N LEU A 110 1.88 12.39 -2.04
CA LEU A 110 1.61 11.04 -1.59
C LEU A 110 0.64 11.15 -0.41
N LYS A 111 -0.50 10.51 -0.46
CA LYS A 111 -1.46 10.43 0.64
C LYS A 111 -1.77 8.98 0.96
N GLU A 112 -1.67 8.63 2.24
CA GLU A 112 -2.01 7.31 2.75
C GLU A 112 -2.74 7.41 4.09
N GLU A 113 -3.87 6.72 4.19
CA GLU A 113 -4.63 6.60 5.44
C GLU A 113 -4.29 5.27 6.11
N VAL A 114 -3.62 5.32 7.23
CA VAL A 114 -3.32 4.16 8.08
C VAL A 114 -4.40 4.07 9.16
N LYS A 115 -5.11 2.95 9.24
CA LYS A 115 -6.21 2.74 10.19
C LYS A 115 -5.92 1.56 11.11
N PHE A 116 -5.52 1.85 12.33
CA PHE A 116 -5.35 0.83 13.36
C PHE A 116 -6.70 0.44 13.98
N ASN A 117 -6.92 -0.84 14.08
CA ASN A 117 -8.04 -1.46 14.79
C ASN A 117 -7.51 -2.65 15.61
N LYS A 118 -8.39 -3.39 16.27
CA LYS A 118 -8.00 -4.51 17.16
C LYS A 118 -7.30 -5.66 16.44
N ALA A 119 -7.51 -5.81 15.13
CA ALA A 119 -6.87 -6.83 14.31
C ALA A 119 -5.57 -6.35 13.65
N THR A 120 -5.31 -5.04 13.62
CA THR A 120 -4.13 -4.48 12.95
C THR A 120 -2.85 -4.97 13.60
N MET A 121 -1.89 -5.43 12.80
CA MET A 121 -0.60 -6.02 13.20
C MET A 121 -0.71 -7.30 14.05
N LYS A 122 -1.90 -7.91 14.14
CA LYS A 122 -2.07 -9.17 14.88
C LYS A 122 -1.65 -10.38 14.04
N PRO A 123 -1.19 -11.47 14.68
CA PRO A 123 -0.90 -12.70 13.96
C PRO A 123 -2.11 -13.19 13.17
N VAL A 124 -1.91 -13.49 11.89
CA VAL A 124 -2.94 -14.04 11.01
C VAL A 124 -2.48 -15.37 10.43
N THR A 125 -3.36 -16.36 10.44
CA THR A 125 -3.16 -17.67 9.82
C THR A 125 -4.19 -17.84 8.72
N MET A 126 -3.73 -18.13 7.51
CA MET A 126 -4.60 -18.48 6.41
C MET A 126 -4.94 -19.98 6.49
N LEU A 127 -6.21 -20.32 6.41
CA LEU A 127 -6.69 -21.70 6.35
C LEU A 127 -6.86 -22.18 4.91
N GLN A 128 -6.97 -21.23 3.95
CA GLN A 128 -6.99 -21.50 2.53
C GLN A 128 -5.84 -20.73 1.83
N PRO A 129 -5.29 -21.30 0.75
CA PRO A 129 -4.16 -20.67 0.05
C PRO A 129 -4.58 -19.40 -0.67
N ILE A 130 -3.74 -18.37 -0.58
CA ILE A 130 -3.84 -17.17 -1.40
C ILE A 130 -3.33 -17.51 -2.81
N ASN A 131 -3.96 -16.95 -3.84
CA ASN A 131 -3.51 -17.14 -5.22
C ASN A 131 -2.11 -16.53 -5.43
N GLU A 132 -1.16 -17.34 -5.91
CA GLU A 132 0.25 -16.95 -6.06
C GLU A 132 0.47 -15.72 -6.96
N LYS A 133 -0.37 -15.56 -8.00
CA LYS A 133 -0.30 -14.43 -8.92
C LYS A 133 -0.76 -13.11 -8.27
N TYR A 134 -1.63 -13.17 -7.26
CA TYR A 134 -2.27 -12.02 -6.63
C TYR A 134 -2.11 -12.07 -5.11
N LYS A 135 -0.93 -12.38 -4.63
CA LYS A 135 -0.66 -12.51 -3.19
C LYS A 135 -0.19 -11.23 -2.51
N PHE A 136 0.23 -10.22 -3.26
CA PHE A 136 0.82 -8.96 -2.77
C PHE A 136 1.76 -9.17 -1.55
N GLU A 137 1.39 -8.65 -0.35
CA GLU A 137 2.11 -8.87 0.93
C GLU A 137 1.62 -10.14 1.65
N GLY A 138 0.89 -11.01 0.94
CA GLY A 138 0.32 -12.23 1.47
C GLY A 138 -0.70 -11.94 2.57
N LYS A 139 -0.71 -12.79 3.60
CA LYS A 139 -1.67 -12.71 4.70
C LYS A 139 -1.63 -11.38 5.47
N ASN A 140 -0.49 -10.69 5.47
CA ASN A 140 -0.33 -9.43 6.18
C ASN A 140 -1.19 -8.31 5.58
N THR A 141 -1.59 -8.42 4.31
CA THR A 141 -2.54 -7.50 3.67
C THR A 141 -3.88 -7.39 4.40
N LEU A 142 -4.27 -8.43 5.15
CA LEU A 142 -5.50 -8.41 5.94
C LEU A 142 -5.40 -7.58 7.21
N ILE A 143 -4.19 -7.31 7.71
CA ILE A 143 -3.95 -6.74 9.05
C ILE A 143 -2.98 -5.54 9.04
N ASP A 144 -2.55 -5.06 7.87
CA ASP A 144 -1.58 -3.97 7.75
C ASP A 144 -2.13 -2.57 8.06
N GLY A 145 -3.46 -2.46 8.22
CA GLY A 145 -4.13 -1.18 8.48
C GLY A 145 -4.28 -0.28 7.26
N LEU A 146 -3.92 -0.78 6.08
CA LEU A 146 -4.00 -0.05 4.81
C LEU A 146 -5.25 -0.46 4.01
N ALA A 147 -5.68 0.40 3.12
CA ALA A 147 -6.78 0.12 2.22
C ALA A 147 -6.26 -0.18 0.81
N GLY A 148 -6.82 -1.18 0.16
CA GLY A 148 -6.62 -1.39 -1.26
C GLY A 148 -7.14 -0.19 -2.08
N SER A 149 -6.49 0.10 -3.20
CA SER A 149 -6.92 1.15 -4.12
C SER A 149 -8.12 0.68 -4.97
N ARG A 150 -8.69 1.61 -5.75
CA ARG A 150 -9.73 1.27 -6.74
C ARG A 150 -9.20 0.52 -7.98
N ASN A 151 -7.91 0.24 -8.01
CA ASN A 151 -7.28 -0.49 -9.10
C ASN A 151 -6.56 -1.71 -8.52
N TYR A 152 -7.08 -2.92 -8.79
CA TYR A 152 -6.50 -4.17 -8.29
C TYR A 152 -5.06 -4.41 -8.77
N ARG A 153 -4.65 -3.81 -9.89
CA ARG A 153 -3.30 -3.94 -10.46
C ARG A 153 -2.24 -3.18 -9.67
N THR A 154 -2.62 -2.34 -8.71
CA THR A 154 -1.66 -1.58 -7.89
C THR A 154 -1.01 -2.38 -6.77
N GLY A 155 -1.41 -3.66 -6.59
CA GLY A 155 -0.76 -4.60 -5.65
C GLY A 155 -1.52 -4.58 -4.37
N ARG A 156 -2.13 -3.93 -3.65
CA ARG A 156 -2.72 -4.00 -2.30
C ARG A 156 -4.00 -4.84 -2.19
N TRP A 157 -4.03 -5.92 -2.96
CA TRP A 157 -5.12 -6.87 -2.96
C TRP A 157 -4.56 -8.28 -2.96
N ILE A 158 -5.18 -9.15 -2.21
CA ILE A 158 -4.99 -10.59 -2.30
C ILE A 158 -6.22 -11.21 -2.93
N ALA A 159 -6.04 -12.25 -3.73
CA ALA A 159 -7.14 -12.94 -4.38
C ALA A 159 -7.14 -14.43 -4.08
N PHE A 160 -8.32 -15.01 -4.22
CA PHE A 160 -8.59 -16.43 -4.06
C PHE A 160 -9.16 -16.97 -5.39
N TYR A 161 -8.78 -18.16 -5.76
CA TYR A 161 -9.26 -18.80 -6.98
C TYR A 161 -9.62 -20.24 -6.70
N GLN A 162 -10.88 -20.61 -6.95
CA GLN A 162 -11.47 -21.92 -6.65
C GLN A 162 -11.52 -22.26 -5.14
N ASN A 163 -11.29 -21.29 -4.29
CA ASN A 163 -11.39 -21.41 -2.83
C ASN A 163 -11.80 -20.07 -2.22
N ASP A 164 -12.31 -20.11 -1.00
CA ASP A 164 -12.74 -18.92 -0.27
C ASP A 164 -11.61 -18.31 0.57
N LEU A 165 -11.76 -17.04 0.97
CA LEU A 165 -10.96 -16.47 2.04
C LEU A 165 -11.36 -17.12 3.37
N GLU A 166 -10.45 -17.84 3.98
CA GLU A 166 -10.61 -18.35 5.33
C GLU A 166 -9.34 -18.05 6.14
N ALA A 167 -9.50 -17.27 7.22
CA ALA A 167 -8.38 -16.82 8.02
C ALA A 167 -8.73 -16.71 9.50
N VAL A 168 -7.74 -16.99 10.34
CA VAL A 168 -7.82 -16.78 11.80
C VAL A 168 -6.91 -15.62 12.16
N ILE A 169 -7.46 -14.65 12.88
CA ILE A 169 -6.71 -13.53 13.47
C ILE A 169 -6.64 -13.75 14.98
N ASP A 170 -5.43 -13.96 15.48
CA ASP A 170 -5.18 -14.12 16.92
C ASP A 170 -5.00 -12.75 17.57
N LEU A 171 -5.98 -12.33 18.36
CA LEU A 171 -5.91 -11.05 19.08
C LEU A 171 -4.95 -11.07 20.29
N GLN A 172 -4.35 -12.25 20.59
CA GLN A 172 -3.33 -12.49 21.63
C GLN A 172 -3.84 -12.31 23.08
N GLN A 173 -5.02 -11.77 23.23
CA GLN A 173 -5.71 -11.63 24.52
C GLN A 173 -7.21 -11.60 24.31
N GLU A 174 -7.98 -11.97 25.33
CA GLU A 174 -9.41 -11.83 25.31
C GLU A 174 -9.80 -10.38 25.07
N THR A 175 -10.52 -10.14 23.98
CA THR A 175 -10.80 -8.79 23.50
C THR A 175 -12.26 -8.68 23.07
N PRO A 176 -13.05 -7.76 23.66
CA PRO A 176 -14.44 -7.55 23.24
C PRO A 176 -14.49 -7.03 21.80
N ILE A 177 -15.26 -7.69 20.92
CA ILE A 177 -15.44 -7.32 19.52
C ILE A 177 -16.90 -6.91 19.32
N SER A 178 -17.14 -5.73 18.79
CA SER A 178 -18.49 -5.23 18.45
C SER A 178 -18.75 -5.26 16.94
N LYS A 179 -17.69 -5.30 16.11
CA LYS A 179 -17.79 -5.27 14.65
C LYS A 179 -16.62 -6.01 14.01
N ALA A 180 -16.92 -6.81 13.00
CA ALA A 180 -15.94 -7.34 12.05
C ALA A 180 -16.30 -6.86 10.65
N TRP A 181 -15.30 -6.59 9.82
CA TRP A 181 -15.48 -6.17 8.44
C TRP A 181 -14.27 -6.57 7.60
N VAL A 182 -14.50 -6.78 6.32
CA VAL A 182 -13.49 -7.01 5.31
C VAL A 182 -13.76 -6.06 4.15
N ARG A 183 -12.72 -5.58 3.52
CA ARG A 183 -12.86 -4.80 2.28
C ARG A 183 -12.68 -5.73 1.11
N THR A 184 -13.61 -5.67 0.17
CA THR A 184 -13.60 -6.46 -1.06
C THR A 184 -13.46 -5.53 -2.27
N TYR A 185 -13.03 -6.09 -3.37
CA TYR A 185 -12.98 -5.46 -4.68
C TYR A 185 -13.71 -6.36 -5.68
N ALA A 186 -14.58 -5.79 -6.48
CA ALA A 186 -15.28 -6.48 -7.54
C ALA A 186 -15.09 -5.74 -8.87
N GLU A 187 -14.82 -6.47 -9.94
CA GLU A 187 -14.69 -5.99 -11.31
C GLU A 187 -15.12 -7.11 -12.25
N ILE A 188 -16.40 -7.16 -12.56
CA ILE A 188 -17.02 -8.28 -13.31
C ILE A 188 -16.37 -8.46 -14.69
N GLY A 189 -15.99 -7.36 -15.33
CA GLY A 189 -15.29 -7.39 -16.63
C GLY A 189 -13.90 -8.05 -16.60
N GLU A 190 -13.31 -8.19 -15.42
CA GLU A 190 -12.02 -8.86 -15.18
C GLU A 190 -12.18 -10.16 -14.40
N GLU A 191 -13.41 -10.70 -14.33
CA GLU A 191 -13.77 -11.93 -13.62
C GLU A 191 -13.49 -11.88 -12.10
N ILE A 192 -13.43 -10.68 -11.53
CA ILE A 192 -13.30 -10.47 -10.08
C ILE A 192 -14.72 -10.36 -9.50
N LEU A 193 -15.14 -11.42 -8.85
CA LEU A 193 -16.52 -11.55 -8.34
C LEU A 193 -16.69 -10.83 -7.01
N ASP A 194 -17.92 -10.37 -6.76
CA ASP A 194 -18.29 -9.74 -5.51
C ASP A 194 -18.44 -10.77 -4.38
N LEU A 195 -18.35 -10.27 -3.12
CA LEU A 195 -18.55 -11.07 -1.92
C LEU A 195 -19.97 -11.67 -1.90
N ARG A 196 -20.06 -12.97 -1.69
CA ARG A 196 -21.34 -13.71 -1.59
C ARG A 196 -21.79 -13.95 -0.17
N LYS A 197 -20.85 -14.18 0.72
CA LYS A 197 -21.13 -14.50 2.11
C LYS A 197 -19.96 -14.05 2.99
N LEU A 198 -20.28 -13.46 4.13
CA LEU A 198 -19.34 -13.20 5.19
C LEU A 198 -19.80 -13.92 6.44
N SER A 199 -18.98 -14.82 6.98
CA SER A 199 -19.21 -15.50 8.24
C SER A 199 -18.12 -15.12 9.24
N VAL A 200 -18.51 -14.94 10.49
CA VAL A 200 -17.62 -14.60 11.60
C VAL A 200 -17.84 -15.60 12.72
N ALA A 201 -16.77 -16.24 13.13
CA ALA A 201 -16.73 -17.10 14.31
C ALA A 201 -15.69 -16.59 15.31
N ILE A 202 -15.86 -16.88 16.57
CA ILE A 202 -14.93 -16.53 17.65
C ILE A 202 -14.50 -17.78 18.44
N SER A 203 -13.30 -17.70 19.00
CA SER A 203 -12.74 -18.72 19.88
C SER A 203 -11.91 -18.07 20.98
N ASN A 204 -11.93 -18.65 22.19
CA ASN A 204 -11.05 -18.22 23.30
C ASN A 204 -9.80 -19.09 23.41
N ASP A 205 -9.78 -20.26 22.78
CA ASP A 205 -8.70 -21.26 22.88
C ASP A 205 -8.01 -21.57 21.53
N GLY A 206 -8.52 -20.97 20.44
CA GLY A 206 -8.04 -21.24 19.07
C GLY A 206 -8.38 -22.63 18.53
N LYS A 207 -9.21 -23.42 19.24
CA LYS A 207 -9.60 -24.79 18.86
C LYS A 207 -11.10 -24.93 18.61
N GLY A 208 -11.90 -24.44 19.56
CA GLY A 208 -13.37 -24.44 19.45
C GLY A 208 -13.87 -23.10 18.95
N TYR A 209 -14.48 -23.07 17.74
CA TYR A 209 -15.03 -21.85 17.16
C TYR A 209 -16.56 -21.85 17.26
N LYS A 210 -17.11 -20.73 17.68
CA LYS A 210 -18.53 -20.47 17.74
C LYS A 210 -18.92 -19.44 16.70
N ASP A 211 -19.82 -19.82 15.81
CA ASP A 211 -20.39 -18.88 14.83
C ASP A 211 -21.19 -17.79 15.55
N ILE A 212 -20.87 -16.54 15.24
CA ILE A 212 -21.54 -15.37 15.80
C ILE A 212 -22.48 -14.75 14.78
N LYS A 213 -22.04 -14.66 13.51
CA LYS A 213 -22.83 -14.03 12.46
C LYS A 213 -22.44 -14.57 11.09
N SER A 214 -23.46 -14.70 10.24
CA SER A 214 -23.30 -14.98 8.82
C SER A 214 -24.24 -14.08 8.04
N GLU A 215 -23.70 -13.36 7.05
CA GLU A 215 -24.46 -12.49 6.15
C GLU A 215 -24.25 -12.98 4.71
N VAL A 216 -25.36 -13.04 3.98
CA VAL A 216 -25.36 -13.39 2.54
C VAL A 216 -25.68 -12.15 1.74
N TYR A 217 -24.89 -11.91 0.70
CA TYR A 217 -25.03 -10.75 -0.19
C TYR A 217 -25.63 -11.21 -1.53
N PRO A 218 -26.65 -10.50 -2.04
CA PRO A 218 -27.24 -10.85 -3.33
C PRO A 218 -26.22 -10.68 -4.46
N VAL A 219 -26.42 -11.45 -5.52
CA VAL A 219 -25.71 -11.23 -6.78
C VAL A 219 -26.14 -9.87 -7.32
N ALA A 220 -25.21 -8.97 -7.60
CA ALA A 220 -25.52 -7.77 -8.36
C ALA A 220 -26.04 -8.22 -9.75
N SER A 221 -27.30 -7.87 -10.03
CA SER A 221 -27.98 -8.15 -11.31
C SER A 221 -27.45 -7.23 -12.41
#